data_77d0a6375d875585d9bf1fc61b46755a
#
_entry.id   77d0a6375d875585d9bf1fc61b46755a
#
_cell.length_a   1.000
_cell.length_b   1.000
_cell.length_c   1.000
_cell.angle_alpha   90.00
_cell.angle_beta   90.00
_cell.angle_gamma   90.00
#
_symmetry.space_group_name_H-M   'P 1'
#
loop_
_entity.id
_entity.type
_entity.pdbx_description
1 polymer ?
#
loop_
_entity_poly.entity_id
_entity_poly.type
_entity_poly.pdbx_seq_one_letter_code
_entity_poly.pdbx_strand_id
1 'polypeptide(L)'
;MAKKTNKFLRVNTEGGYFGLGRGIDFQNVLNRLAIIIVLLSSVAATMWKSFAGATSEASAYFGLNTAAAVLFAWLIAQELDPDRKLGGVIAAIVAIVFAFLLGVGNVMPLLWLLFILRLLNRTSGAIHKIGDNILLLLLAFWLGKEGQWLYPVFTGIAYILESRLPRGYFRSLYMGGFAFALVALAEVSREPVTISINNIYLMAVVFVLLLPAISMALYTQFKGDYDNVRISPRRLQAAQGSFIVITFAVAWFHGDAEALNMSPAWAGAIGVGMSLLAAALQNAFYKKKI
;
A
#
# COMPACT_ATOMS: atom_id res chain seq x y z
N MET A 1 -17.77 -11.23 -34.57
CA MET A 1 -17.20 -12.30 -33.70
C MET A 1 -17.38 -11.93 -32.24
N ALA A 2 -18.36 -12.50 -31.56
CA ALA A 2 -18.61 -12.25 -30.13
C ALA A 2 -17.50 -12.90 -29.30
N LYS A 3 -16.69 -12.10 -28.60
CA LYS A 3 -15.66 -12.55 -27.67
C LYS A 3 -16.34 -13.38 -26.56
N LYS A 4 -16.13 -14.68 -26.55
CA LYS A 4 -16.57 -15.57 -25.45
C LYS A 4 -15.97 -15.00 -24.15
N THR A 5 -16.75 -14.26 -23.40
CA THR A 5 -16.42 -13.84 -22.04
C THR A 5 -16.29 -15.10 -21.20
N ASN A 6 -15.09 -15.33 -20.67
CA ASN A 6 -14.79 -16.46 -19.83
C ASN A 6 -15.77 -16.51 -18.64
N LYS A 7 -16.77 -17.36 -18.71
CA LYS A 7 -17.75 -17.63 -17.64
C LYS A 7 -17.09 -18.04 -16.31
N PHE A 8 -15.88 -18.59 -16.38
CA PHE A 8 -15.07 -18.99 -15.20
C PHE A 8 -14.69 -17.83 -14.28
N LEU A 9 -14.45 -16.64 -14.82
CA LEU A 9 -14.10 -15.46 -14.00
C LEU A 9 -15.32 -14.90 -13.23
N ARG A 10 -16.54 -15.05 -13.75
CA ARG A 10 -17.78 -14.63 -13.07
C ARG A 10 -18.15 -15.53 -11.89
N VAL A 11 -17.92 -16.84 -12.00
CA VAL A 11 -18.30 -17.82 -10.97
C VAL A 11 -17.47 -17.64 -9.70
N ASN A 12 -16.18 -17.31 -9.81
CA ASN A 12 -15.32 -17.11 -8.63
C ASN A 12 -15.56 -15.77 -7.88
N THR A 13 -16.18 -14.79 -8.50
CA THR A 13 -16.48 -13.50 -7.84
C THR A 13 -17.79 -13.51 -7.06
N GLU A 14 -18.76 -14.36 -7.43
CA GLU A 14 -20.07 -14.39 -6.76
C GLU A 14 -20.05 -15.25 -5.49
N GLY A 15 -19.17 -16.25 -5.37
CA GLY A 15 -19.14 -17.21 -4.25
C GLY A 15 -17.98 -17.05 -3.23
N GLY A 16 -17.00 -16.20 -3.48
CA GLY A 16 -15.83 -16.06 -2.58
C GLY A 16 -16.08 -15.13 -1.39
N TYR A 17 -15.38 -15.38 -0.27
CA TYR A 17 -15.42 -14.56 0.95
C TYR A 17 -14.61 -13.27 0.85
N PHE A 18 -13.72 -13.12 -0.14
CA PHE A 18 -12.84 -11.98 -0.35
C PHE A 18 -13.11 -11.32 -1.70
N GLY A 19 -13.10 -9.99 -1.74
CA GLY A 19 -13.27 -9.17 -2.93
C GLY A 19 -12.09 -8.24 -3.20
N LEU A 20 -11.31 -7.88 -2.17
CA LEU A 20 -10.17 -6.97 -2.30
C LEU A 20 -8.87 -7.67 -2.72
N GLY A 21 -8.86 -9.01 -2.76
CA GLY A 21 -7.71 -9.77 -3.25
C GLY A 21 -7.45 -9.49 -4.73
N ARG A 22 -6.17 -9.39 -5.12
CA ARG A 22 -5.73 -9.26 -6.52
C ARG A 22 -4.75 -10.36 -6.85
N GLY A 23 -4.93 -10.97 -8.02
CA GLY A 23 -3.97 -11.92 -8.56
C GLY A 23 -2.72 -11.20 -9.11
N ILE A 24 -1.58 -11.86 -8.98
CA ILE A 24 -0.34 -11.38 -9.61
C ILE A 24 -0.31 -11.92 -11.04
N ASP A 25 -0.31 -11.00 -12.02
CA ASP A 25 -0.16 -11.35 -13.43
C ASP A 25 1.32 -11.66 -13.73
N PHE A 26 1.65 -12.96 -13.78
CA PHE A 26 3.00 -13.43 -14.11
C PHE A 26 3.35 -13.33 -15.61
N GLN A 27 2.41 -13.01 -16.49
CA GLN A 27 2.72 -12.74 -17.90
C GLN A 27 3.47 -11.41 -18.06
N ASN A 28 3.23 -10.47 -17.13
CA ASN A 28 3.92 -9.20 -17.12
C ASN A 28 5.37 -9.33 -16.62
N VAL A 29 6.33 -8.90 -17.44
CA VAL A 29 7.78 -8.98 -17.14
C VAL A 29 8.12 -8.18 -15.87
N LEU A 30 7.53 -7.01 -15.67
CA LEU A 30 7.81 -6.17 -14.49
C LEU A 30 7.30 -6.82 -13.19
N ASN A 31 6.19 -7.56 -13.23
CA ASN A 31 5.72 -8.30 -12.06
C ASN A 31 6.66 -9.47 -11.73
N ARG A 32 7.13 -10.20 -12.75
CA ARG A 32 8.15 -11.25 -12.55
C ARG A 32 9.45 -10.68 -11.96
N LEU A 33 9.91 -9.55 -12.50
CA LEU A 33 11.10 -8.87 -11.99
C LEU A 33 10.91 -8.46 -10.52
N ALA A 34 9.77 -7.89 -10.15
CA ALA A 34 9.49 -7.51 -8.77
C ALA A 34 9.53 -8.72 -7.81
N ILE A 35 8.94 -9.85 -8.19
CA ILE A 35 8.99 -11.08 -7.37
C ILE A 35 10.43 -11.58 -7.23
N ILE A 36 11.22 -11.56 -8.30
CA ILE A 36 12.65 -11.92 -8.23
C ILE A 36 13.39 -10.99 -7.26
N ILE A 37 13.14 -9.67 -7.32
CA ILE A 37 13.74 -8.69 -6.41
C ILE A 37 13.35 -9.01 -4.96
N VAL A 38 12.07 -9.33 -4.67
CA VAL A 38 11.61 -9.73 -3.34
C VAL A 38 12.38 -10.95 -2.82
N LEU A 39 12.51 -12.00 -3.63
CA LEU A 39 13.23 -13.22 -3.23
C LEU A 39 14.73 -12.96 -3.00
N LEU A 40 15.36 -12.24 -3.92
CA LEU A 40 16.79 -11.89 -3.79
C LEU A 40 17.04 -10.98 -2.58
N SER A 41 16.11 -10.05 -2.28
CA SER A 41 16.25 -9.18 -1.09
C SER A 41 16.21 -9.97 0.21
N SER A 42 15.39 -11.04 0.29
CA SER A 42 15.37 -11.92 1.46
C SER A 42 16.73 -12.57 1.69
N VAL A 43 17.29 -13.17 0.63
CA VAL A 43 18.60 -13.85 0.73
C VAL A 43 19.69 -12.86 1.09
N ALA A 44 19.76 -11.72 0.38
CA ALA A 44 20.78 -10.69 0.62
C ALA A 44 20.72 -10.14 2.06
N ALA A 45 19.51 -9.86 2.56
CA ALA A 45 19.31 -9.35 3.91
C ALA A 45 19.67 -10.39 4.98
N THR A 46 19.31 -11.66 4.77
CA THR A 46 19.71 -12.77 5.66
C THR A 46 21.25 -12.88 5.72
N MET A 47 21.90 -12.91 4.56
CA MET A 47 23.36 -12.98 4.48
C MET A 47 24.02 -11.77 5.15
N TRP A 48 23.53 -10.56 4.87
CA TRP A 48 24.03 -9.34 5.50
C TRP A 48 24.03 -9.41 7.02
N LYS A 49 22.91 -9.82 7.63
CA LYS A 49 22.79 -9.96 9.09
C LYS A 49 23.66 -11.08 9.65
N SER A 50 23.79 -12.19 8.92
CA SER A 50 24.66 -13.30 9.31
C SER A 50 26.14 -12.87 9.32
N PHE A 51 26.61 -12.14 8.31
CA PHE A 51 27.97 -11.58 8.28
C PHE A 51 28.20 -10.52 9.35
N ALA A 52 27.16 -9.81 9.79
CA ALA A 52 27.24 -8.88 10.92
C ALA A 52 27.24 -9.58 12.29
N GLY A 53 27.31 -10.92 12.34
CA GLY A 53 27.40 -11.69 13.59
C GLY A 53 26.07 -11.98 14.29
N ALA A 54 24.94 -11.74 13.63
CA ALA A 54 23.63 -12.10 14.18
C ALA A 54 23.42 -13.63 14.17
N THR A 55 22.57 -14.13 15.09
CA THR A 55 22.17 -15.53 15.10
C THR A 55 21.45 -15.91 13.81
N SER A 56 21.46 -17.21 13.46
CA SER A 56 20.76 -17.70 12.25
C SER A 56 19.27 -17.36 12.26
N GLU A 57 18.63 -17.45 13.42
CA GLU A 57 17.21 -17.11 13.59
C GLU A 57 16.96 -15.61 13.35
N ALA A 58 17.73 -14.73 13.99
CA ALA A 58 17.63 -13.28 13.83
C ALA A 58 17.91 -12.85 12.38
N SER A 59 18.87 -13.51 11.72
CA SER A 59 19.21 -13.24 10.31
C SER A 59 18.07 -13.66 9.38
N ALA A 60 17.49 -14.85 9.58
CA ALA A 60 16.35 -15.33 8.80
C ALA A 60 15.11 -14.45 9.01
N TYR A 61 14.82 -14.04 10.25
CA TYR A 61 13.73 -13.14 10.58
C TYR A 61 13.88 -11.78 9.88
N PHE A 62 15.08 -11.19 9.93
CA PHE A 62 15.36 -9.94 9.21
C PHE A 62 15.19 -10.08 7.70
N GLY A 63 15.66 -11.19 7.11
CA GLY A 63 15.50 -11.47 5.69
C GLY A 63 14.04 -11.60 5.26
N LEU A 64 13.22 -12.32 6.03
CA LEU A 64 11.79 -12.47 5.76
C LEU A 64 11.03 -11.16 5.87
N ASN A 65 11.31 -10.35 6.93
CA ASN A 65 10.68 -9.04 7.07
C ASN A 65 11.12 -8.07 5.95
N THR A 66 12.39 -8.13 5.53
CA THR A 66 12.86 -7.35 4.37
C THR A 66 12.09 -7.73 3.11
N ALA A 67 11.94 -9.02 2.82
CA ALA A 67 11.17 -9.49 1.68
C ALA A 67 9.70 -9.01 1.74
N ALA A 68 9.07 -9.09 2.91
CA ALA A 68 7.71 -8.60 3.11
C ALA A 68 7.61 -7.08 2.91
N ALA A 69 8.54 -6.30 3.46
CA ALA A 69 8.61 -4.86 3.29
C ALA A 69 8.75 -4.47 1.80
N VAL A 70 9.63 -5.14 1.06
CA VAL A 70 9.84 -4.94 -0.38
C VAL A 70 8.59 -5.32 -1.18
N LEU A 71 7.95 -6.44 -0.83
CA LEU A 71 6.69 -6.88 -1.44
C LEU A 71 5.58 -5.84 -1.24
N PHE A 72 5.39 -5.35 0.00
CA PHE A 72 4.38 -4.36 0.28
C PHE A 72 4.68 -3.01 -0.38
N ALA A 73 5.93 -2.57 -0.44
CA ALA A 73 6.31 -1.35 -1.16
C ALA A 73 5.90 -1.43 -2.64
N TRP A 74 6.19 -2.57 -3.29
CA TRP A 74 5.79 -2.84 -4.66
C TRP A 74 4.26 -2.85 -4.84
N LEU A 75 3.52 -3.57 -3.97
CA LEU A 75 2.06 -3.65 -4.03
C LEU A 75 1.40 -2.29 -3.79
N ILE A 76 1.86 -1.54 -2.78
CA ILE A 76 1.34 -0.20 -2.45
C ILE A 76 1.58 0.77 -3.62
N ALA A 77 2.77 0.74 -4.24
CA ALA A 77 3.04 1.56 -5.42
C ALA A 77 2.05 1.28 -6.56
N GLN A 78 1.67 0.02 -6.77
CA GLN A 78 0.68 -0.37 -7.78
C GLN A 78 -0.76 0.06 -7.41
N GLU A 79 -1.07 0.23 -6.12
CA GLU A 79 -2.36 0.79 -5.70
C GLU A 79 -2.38 2.32 -5.81
N LEU A 80 -1.23 2.98 -5.65
CA LEU A 80 -1.10 4.44 -5.80
C LEU A 80 -1.05 4.88 -7.27
N ASP A 81 -0.44 4.10 -8.16
CA ASP A 81 -0.44 4.35 -9.60
C ASP A 81 -0.55 3.02 -10.37
N PRO A 82 -1.77 2.53 -10.60
CA PRO A 82 -1.99 1.25 -11.27
C PRO A 82 -1.67 1.27 -12.77
N ASP A 83 -1.61 2.47 -13.38
CA ASP A 83 -1.31 2.63 -14.81
C ASP A 83 0.18 2.40 -15.12
N ARG A 84 1.10 2.65 -14.16
CA ARG A 84 2.55 2.61 -14.37
C ARG A 84 3.24 1.57 -13.50
N LYS A 85 3.42 0.36 -14.04
CA LYS A 85 4.03 -0.76 -13.30
C LYS A 85 5.51 -0.55 -12.97
N LEU A 86 6.22 0.34 -13.69
CA LEU A 86 7.62 0.68 -13.39
C LEU A 86 7.78 1.29 -12.00
N GLY A 87 6.80 2.09 -11.55
CA GLY A 87 6.81 2.67 -10.20
C GLY A 87 6.95 1.63 -9.10
N GLY A 88 6.30 0.46 -9.27
CA GLY A 88 6.43 -0.64 -8.33
C GLY A 88 7.83 -1.26 -8.28
N VAL A 89 8.50 -1.41 -9.43
CA VAL A 89 9.88 -1.94 -9.46
C VAL A 89 10.84 -0.96 -8.77
N ILE A 90 10.70 0.34 -9.03
CA ILE A 90 11.50 1.38 -8.36
C ILE A 90 11.23 1.36 -6.86
N ALA A 91 9.97 1.24 -6.45
CA ALA A 91 9.56 1.15 -5.05
C ALA A 91 10.23 -0.04 -4.32
N ALA A 92 10.29 -1.21 -4.99
CA ALA A 92 10.97 -2.38 -4.45
C ALA A 92 12.46 -2.12 -4.21
N ILE A 93 13.15 -1.45 -5.14
CA ILE A 93 14.57 -1.09 -5.01
C ILE A 93 14.76 -0.07 -3.86
N VAL A 94 13.92 0.97 -3.77
CA VAL A 94 13.99 1.97 -2.69
C VAL A 94 13.72 1.32 -1.33
N ALA A 95 12.78 0.37 -1.25
CA ALA A 95 12.50 -0.36 -0.02
C ALA A 95 13.68 -1.22 0.45
N ILE A 96 14.44 -1.81 -0.48
CA ILE A 96 15.69 -2.51 -0.14
C ILE A 96 16.68 -1.52 0.48
N VAL A 97 16.89 -0.37 -0.15
CA VAL A 97 17.80 0.67 0.39
C VAL A 97 17.35 1.08 1.80
N PHE A 98 16.06 1.31 2.02
CA PHE A 98 15.54 1.65 3.36
C PHE A 98 15.76 0.52 4.36
N ALA A 99 15.54 -0.74 3.99
CA ALA A 99 15.77 -1.88 4.87
C ALA A 99 17.22 -1.98 5.35
N PHE A 100 18.18 -1.69 4.49
CA PHE A 100 19.61 -1.72 4.84
C PHE A 100 20.08 -0.47 5.61
N LEU A 101 19.51 0.70 5.34
CA LEU A 101 19.91 1.96 6.00
C LEU A 101 19.16 2.23 7.30
N LEU A 102 17.85 1.99 7.32
CA LEU A 102 16.97 2.30 8.45
C LEU A 102 16.63 1.07 9.30
N GLY A 103 16.74 -0.12 8.71
CA GLY A 103 16.19 -1.34 9.27
C GLY A 103 14.79 -1.65 8.75
N VAL A 104 14.19 -2.70 9.31
CA VAL A 104 12.82 -3.13 8.97
C VAL A 104 12.00 -3.21 10.25
N GLY A 105 10.87 -2.53 10.26
CA GLY A 105 9.91 -2.56 11.35
C GLY A 105 8.86 -3.66 11.20
N ASN A 106 7.75 -3.52 11.92
CA ASN A 106 6.59 -4.39 11.81
C ASN A 106 5.91 -4.21 10.44
N VAL A 107 5.64 -5.31 9.75
CA VAL A 107 5.00 -5.29 8.40
C VAL A 107 3.47 -5.34 8.44
N MET A 108 2.86 -5.60 9.60
CA MET A 108 1.39 -5.65 9.73
C MET A 108 0.71 -4.32 9.40
N PRO A 109 1.24 -3.13 9.77
CA PRO A 109 0.75 -1.85 9.32
C PRO A 109 0.67 -1.70 7.80
N LEU A 110 1.63 -2.28 7.07
CA LEU A 110 1.66 -2.24 5.59
C LEU A 110 0.56 -3.10 4.98
N LEU A 111 0.30 -4.28 5.55
CA LEU A 111 -0.81 -5.15 5.13
C LEU A 111 -2.14 -4.43 5.34
N TRP A 112 -2.35 -3.84 6.51
CA TRP A 112 -3.53 -3.05 6.82
C TRP A 112 -3.70 -1.87 5.83
N LEU A 113 -2.63 -1.10 5.59
CA LEU A 113 -2.65 0.03 4.65
C LEU A 113 -3.01 -0.42 3.23
N LEU A 114 -2.45 -1.54 2.77
CA LEU A 114 -2.77 -2.11 1.46
C LEU A 114 -4.27 -2.41 1.33
N PHE A 115 -4.89 -2.97 2.37
CA PHE A 115 -6.33 -3.23 2.37
C PHE A 115 -7.15 -1.92 2.38
N ILE A 116 -6.73 -0.90 3.14
CA ILE A 116 -7.35 0.43 3.10
C ILE A 116 -7.31 1.03 1.68
N LEU A 117 -6.15 0.97 1.02
CA LEU A 117 -6.01 1.49 -0.34
C LEU A 117 -6.91 0.74 -1.32
N ARG A 118 -6.97 -0.59 -1.24
CA ARG A 118 -7.84 -1.42 -2.10
C ARG A 118 -9.32 -1.21 -1.83
N LEU A 119 -9.70 -0.95 -0.58
CA LEU A 119 -11.06 -0.59 -0.21
C LEU A 119 -11.50 0.71 -0.91
N LEU A 120 -10.61 1.71 -0.92
CA LEU A 120 -10.92 3.03 -1.48
C LEU A 120 -10.87 3.06 -3.01
N ASN A 121 -9.78 2.56 -3.62
CA ASN A 121 -9.58 2.64 -5.08
C ASN A 121 -10.34 1.57 -5.88
N ARG A 122 -10.63 0.41 -5.27
CA ARG A 122 -11.27 -0.76 -5.94
C ARG A 122 -10.53 -1.23 -7.19
N THR A 123 -9.23 -1.31 -7.13
CA THR A 123 -8.43 -1.83 -8.25
C THR A 123 -8.73 -3.28 -8.59
N SER A 124 -9.24 -4.07 -7.65
CA SER A 124 -9.78 -5.41 -7.94
C SER A 124 -11.03 -5.38 -8.84
N GLY A 125 -11.80 -4.28 -8.85
CA GLY A 125 -13.10 -4.19 -9.52
C GLY A 125 -14.26 -4.77 -8.71
N ALA A 126 -14.00 -5.44 -7.58
CA ALA A 126 -15.02 -6.02 -6.72
C ALA A 126 -15.36 -5.12 -5.52
N ILE A 127 -16.56 -5.31 -4.98
CA ILE A 127 -16.95 -4.74 -3.69
C ILE A 127 -16.30 -5.60 -2.58
N HIS A 128 -15.88 -4.96 -1.49
CA HIS A 128 -15.40 -5.68 -0.31
C HIS A 128 -16.45 -6.64 0.23
N LYS A 129 -16.02 -7.83 0.63
CA LYS A 129 -16.86 -8.90 1.14
C LYS A 129 -16.66 -9.11 2.64
N ILE A 130 -17.38 -10.05 3.21
CA ILE A 130 -17.35 -10.30 4.65
C ILE A 130 -15.94 -10.68 5.16
N GLY A 131 -15.20 -11.48 4.41
CA GLY A 131 -13.82 -11.86 4.75
C GLY A 131 -12.86 -10.68 4.76
N ASP A 132 -12.99 -9.76 3.78
CA ASP A 132 -12.20 -8.53 3.76
C ASP A 132 -12.49 -7.65 4.98
N ASN A 133 -13.78 -7.53 5.36
CA ASN A 133 -14.20 -6.73 6.50
C ASN A 133 -13.69 -7.31 7.82
N ILE A 134 -13.82 -8.63 8.01
CA ILE A 134 -13.31 -9.30 9.20
C ILE A 134 -11.79 -9.11 9.30
N LEU A 135 -11.07 -9.35 8.22
CA LEU A 135 -9.61 -9.21 8.21
C LEU A 135 -9.17 -7.77 8.51
N LEU A 136 -9.81 -6.78 7.88
CA LEU A 136 -9.46 -5.38 8.08
C LEU A 136 -9.78 -4.89 9.51
N LEU A 137 -10.93 -5.31 10.07
CA LEU A 137 -11.29 -5.00 11.46
C LEU A 137 -10.37 -5.71 12.47
N LEU A 138 -9.98 -6.96 12.21
CA LEU A 138 -9.01 -7.68 13.05
C LEU A 138 -7.62 -7.02 13.03
N LEU A 139 -7.14 -6.60 11.86
CA LEU A 139 -5.88 -5.86 11.75
C LEU A 139 -5.96 -4.52 12.49
N ALA A 140 -7.05 -3.79 12.34
CA ALA A 140 -7.25 -2.52 13.03
C ALA A 140 -7.33 -2.70 14.56
N PHE A 141 -8.00 -3.76 15.03
CA PHE A 141 -8.08 -4.12 16.45
C PHE A 141 -6.71 -4.48 17.02
N TRP A 142 -5.99 -5.37 16.31
CA TRP A 142 -4.65 -5.81 16.73
C TRP A 142 -3.69 -4.64 16.88
N LEU A 143 -3.57 -3.81 15.84
CA LEU A 143 -2.71 -2.63 15.85
C LEU A 143 -3.16 -1.61 16.90
N GLY A 144 -4.48 -1.45 17.11
CA GLY A 144 -5.03 -0.59 18.16
C GLY A 144 -4.64 -1.04 19.57
N LYS A 145 -4.61 -2.35 19.83
CA LYS A 145 -4.19 -2.92 21.11
C LYS A 145 -2.70 -2.73 21.41
N GLU A 146 -1.87 -2.58 20.39
CA GLU A 146 -0.45 -2.29 20.53
C GLU A 146 -0.18 -0.79 20.83
N GLY A 147 -1.18 -0.03 21.28
CA GLY A 147 -1.05 1.38 21.62
C GLY A 147 -1.30 2.36 20.49
N GLN A 148 -1.70 1.86 19.31
CA GLN A 148 -1.75 2.63 18.06
C GLN A 148 -3.20 2.91 17.64
N TRP A 149 -3.89 3.71 18.44
CA TRP A 149 -5.31 4.02 18.31
C TRP A 149 -5.74 4.63 16.96
N LEU A 150 -4.83 5.17 16.17
CA LEU A 150 -5.12 5.73 14.85
C LEU A 150 -5.55 4.68 13.81
N TYR A 151 -5.12 3.43 13.94
CA TYR A 151 -5.48 2.38 12.97
C TYR A 151 -6.99 2.10 12.93
N PRO A 152 -7.69 1.86 14.05
CA PRO A 152 -9.13 1.73 14.02
C PRO A 152 -9.84 3.03 13.62
N VAL A 153 -9.32 4.22 13.99
CA VAL A 153 -9.88 5.51 13.55
C VAL A 153 -9.84 5.62 12.02
N PHE A 154 -8.67 5.42 11.40
CA PHE A 154 -8.55 5.51 9.95
C PHE A 154 -9.29 4.39 9.21
N THR A 155 -9.45 3.22 9.82
CA THR A 155 -10.32 2.17 9.28
C THR A 155 -11.76 2.64 9.21
N GLY A 156 -12.27 3.27 10.27
CA GLY A 156 -13.61 3.87 10.30
C GLY A 156 -13.79 4.94 9.24
N ILE A 157 -12.84 5.86 9.15
CA ILE A 157 -12.83 6.93 8.12
C ILE A 157 -12.82 6.33 6.71
N ALA A 158 -12.00 5.31 6.45
CA ALA A 158 -11.90 4.66 5.13
C ALA A 158 -13.23 4.02 4.72
N TYR A 159 -13.95 3.35 5.61
CA TYR A 159 -15.27 2.80 5.33
C TYR A 159 -16.32 3.89 5.07
N ILE A 160 -16.28 5.02 5.80
CA ILE A 160 -17.16 6.16 5.53
C ILE A 160 -16.87 6.75 4.16
N LEU A 161 -15.59 6.98 3.83
CA LEU A 161 -15.16 7.47 2.52
C LEU A 161 -15.61 6.51 1.41
N GLU A 162 -15.39 5.20 1.59
CA GLU A 162 -15.83 4.18 0.64
C GLU A 162 -17.31 4.29 0.32
N SER A 163 -18.16 4.48 1.31
CA SER A 163 -19.60 4.61 1.14
C SER A 163 -20.03 5.85 0.34
N ARG A 164 -19.20 6.90 0.33
CA ARG A 164 -19.47 8.19 -0.33
C ARG A 164 -18.84 8.32 -1.72
N LEU A 165 -17.88 7.45 -2.04
CA LEU A 165 -17.21 7.45 -3.32
C LEU A 165 -18.12 6.87 -4.44
N PRO A 166 -17.85 7.16 -5.72
CA PRO A 166 -18.60 6.60 -6.84
C PRO A 166 -18.74 5.08 -6.77
N ARG A 167 -19.95 4.55 -6.89
CA ARG A 167 -20.31 3.15 -6.67
C ARG A 167 -20.05 2.69 -5.23
N GLY A 168 -20.11 3.59 -4.24
CA GLY A 168 -19.96 3.29 -2.82
C GLY A 168 -20.99 2.26 -2.36
N TYR A 169 -20.64 1.53 -1.30
CA TYR A 169 -21.51 0.52 -0.71
C TYR A 169 -22.03 1.01 0.64
N PHE A 170 -23.33 1.27 0.74
CA PHE A 170 -23.93 1.87 1.95
C PHE A 170 -23.64 1.09 3.22
N ARG A 171 -23.57 -0.25 3.14
CA ARG A 171 -23.25 -1.10 4.30
C ARG A 171 -21.85 -0.87 4.88
N SER A 172 -20.94 -0.21 4.13
CA SER A 172 -19.63 0.21 4.64
C SER A 172 -19.77 1.15 5.85
N LEU A 173 -20.86 1.91 5.97
CA LEU A 173 -21.10 2.75 7.15
C LEU A 173 -21.21 1.93 8.45
N TYR A 174 -21.83 0.76 8.40
CA TYR A 174 -21.89 -0.13 9.58
C TYR A 174 -20.50 -0.63 9.98
N MET A 175 -19.67 -0.99 8.97
CA MET A 175 -18.28 -1.41 9.22
C MET A 175 -17.45 -0.25 9.79
N GLY A 176 -17.70 0.98 9.31
CA GLY A 176 -17.11 2.19 9.88
C GLY A 176 -17.48 2.39 11.34
N GLY A 177 -18.76 2.21 11.69
CA GLY A 177 -19.24 2.24 13.08
C GLY A 177 -18.55 1.19 13.96
N PHE A 178 -18.41 -0.05 13.48
CA PHE A 178 -17.65 -1.09 14.20
C PHE A 178 -16.18 -0.72 14.38
N ALA A 179 -15.52 -0.17 13.35
CA ALA A 179 -14.14 0.26 13.47
C ALA A 179 -13.96 1.37 14.51
N PHE A 180 -14.88 2.34 14.59
CA PHE A 180 -14.84 3.36 15.64
C PHE A 180 -15.13 2.79 17.04
N ALA A 181 -15.97 1.77 17.16
CA ALA A 181 -16.17 1.09 18.44
C ALA A 181 -14.89 0.41 18.94
N LEU A 182 -14.02 -0.08 18.02
CA LEU A 182 -12.72 -0.64 18.36
C LEU A 182 -11.76 0.39 18.99
N VAL A 183 -11.95 1.70 18.72
CA VAL A 183 -11.13 2.76 19.36
C VAL A 183 -11.29 2.74 20.87
N ALA A 184 -12.47 2.40 21.37
CA ALA A 184 -12.71 2.27 22.81
C ALA A 184 -11.92 1.12 23.46
N LEU A 185 -11.47 0.16 22.67
CA LEU A 185 -10.65 -0.98 23.09
C LEU A 185 -9.15 -0.76 22.82
N ALA A 186 -8.79 0.34 22.14
CA ALA A 186 -7.41 0.66 21.83
C ALA A 186 -6.69 1.18 23.09
N GLU A 187 -5.47 0.76 23.24
CA GLU A 187 -4.59 1.33 24.27
C GLU A 187 -4.03 2.67 23.78
N VAL A 188 -4.03 3.68 24.64
CA VAL A 188 -3.45 4.98 24.35
C VAL A 188 -2.16 5.11 25.14
N SER A 189 -1.02 5.07 24.45
CA SER A 189 0.25 5.36 25.10
C SER A 189 0.27 6.80 25.60
N ARG A 190 0.70 6.99 26.85
CA ARG A 190 0.87 8.31 27.47
C ARG A 190 2.31 8.82 27.39
N GLU A 191 3.19 8.04 26.79
CA GLU A 191 4.58 8.44 26.63
C GLU A 191 4.70 9.56 25.60
N PRO A 192 5.59 10.55 25.83
CA PRO A 192 5.84 11.59 24.85
C PRO A 192 6.44 10.97 23.59
N VAL A 193 5.76 11.18 22.47
CA VAL A 193 6.17 10.66 21.17
C VAL A 193 7.03 11.71 20.47
N THR A 194 8.19 11.29 19.99
CA THR A 194 9.09 12.14 19.22
C THR A 194 9.20 11.63 17.79
N ILE A 195 9.19 12.56 16.84
CA ILE A 195 9.51 12.28 15.45
C ILE A 195 10.81 13.00 15.09
N SER A 196 11.76 12.26 14.54
CA SER A 196 13.04 12.82 14.13
C SER A 196 12.89 13.74 12.91
N ILE A 197 13.75 14.74 12.84
CA ILE A 197 13.79 15.70 11.71
C ILE A 197 14.01 14.98 10.37
N ASN A 198 14.77 13.86 10.36
CA ASN A 198 15.00 13.07 9.16
C ASN A 198 13.71 12.44 8.62
N ASN A 199 12.83 11.96 9.50
CA ASN A 199 11.53 11.41 9.11
C ASN A 199 10.61 12.53 8.58
N ILE A 200 10.68 13.74 9.15
CA ILE A 200 9.94 14.90 8.63
C ILE A 200 10.41 15.25 7.21
N TYR A 201 11.71 15.28 6.95
CA TYR A 201 12.23 15.50 5.59
C TYR A 201 11.82 14.40 4.63
N LEU A 202 11.85 13.14 5.07
CA LEU A 202 11.41 12.02 4.24
C LEU A 202 9.92 12.15 3.88
N MET A 203 9.07 12.51 4.85
CA MET A 203 7.64 12.77 4.61
C MET A 203 7.44 13.92 3.59
N ALA A 204 8.21 15.00 3.71
CA ALA A 204 8.16 16.11 2.76
C ALA A 204 8.54 15.67 1.34
N VAL A 205 9.60 14.86 1.18
CA VAL A 205 10.02 14.28 -0.11
C VAL A 205 8.92 13.40 -0.69
N VAL A 206 8.35 12.52 0.13
CA VAL A 206 7.23 11.64 -0.27
C VAL A 206 6.04 12.46 -0.75
N PHE A 207 5.66 13.51 -0.01
CA PHE A 207 4.57 14.39 -0.37
C PHE A 207 4.79 15.03 -1.75
N VAL A 208 5.94 15.68 -1.94
CA VAL A 208 6.28 16.36 -3.20
C VAL A 208 6.29 15.39 -4.39
N LEU A 209 6.87 14.19 -4.22
CA LEU A 209 6.95 13.19 -5.28
C LEU A 209 5.58 12.58 -5.63
N LEU A 210 4.66 12.48 -4.67
CA LEU A 210 3.34 11.88 -4.94
C LEU A 210 2.33 12.89 -5.51
N LEU A 211 2.52 14.21 -5.31
CA LEU A 211 1.60 15.25 -5.81
C LEU A 211 1.26 15.11 -7.30
N PRO A 212 2.24 14.89 -8.22
CA PRO A 212 1.93 14.69 -9.63
C PRO A 212 1.02 13.49 -9.90
N ALA A 213 1.13 12.40 -9.11
CA ALA A 213 0.31 11.21 -9.26
C ALA A 213 -1.17 11.51 -8.97
N ILE A 214 -1.46 12.37 -7.99
CA ILE A 214 -2.83 12.78 -7.64
C ILE A 214 -3.48 13.53 -8.81
N SER A 215 -2.73 14.40 -9.49
CA SER A 215 -3.21 15.10 -10.69
C SER A 215 -3.41 14.15 -11.87
N MET A 216 -2.47 13.21 -12.06
CA MET A 216 -2.53 12.24 -13.16
C MET A 216 -3.63 11.18 -12.97
N ALA A 217 -4.11 10.97 -11.74
CA ALA A 217 -5.22 10.05 -11.45
C ALA A 217 -6.50 10.39 -12.25
N LEU A 218 -6.70 11.65 -12.64
CA LEU A 218 -7.80 12.06 -13.50
C LEU A 218 -7.81 11.36 -14.87
N TYR A 219 -6.64 10.98 -15.35
CA TYR A 219 -6.44 10.37 -16.68
C TYR A 219 -6.24 8.85 -16.61
N THR A 220 -6.42 8.21 -15.44
CA THR A 220 -6.25 6.75 -15.30
C THR A 220 -7.05 6.00 -16.36
N GLN A 221 -6.44 5.00 -16.96
CA GLN A 221 -7.07 4.06 -17.90
C GLN A 221 -7.18 2.65 -17.29
N PHE A 222 -6.75 2.49 -16.06
CA PHE A 222 -6.72 1.20 -15.38
C PHE A 222 -8.15 0.64 -15.24
N LYS A 223 -8.29 -0.66 -15.50
CA LYS A 223 -9.54 -1.39 -15.36
C LYS A 223 -9.43 -2.39 -14.23
N GLY A 224 -10.50 -2.52 -13.46
CA GLY A 224 -10.57 -3.51 -12.39
C GLY A 224 -10.32 -4.93 -12.90
N ASP A 225 -9.59 -5.72 -12.14
CA ASP A 225 -9.15 -7.05 -12.56
C ASP A 225 -10.33 -8.01 -12.80
N TYR A 226 -11.43 -7.85 -12.05
CA TYR A 226 -12.61 -8.73 -12.14
C TYR A 226 -13.72 -8.19 -13.04
N ASP A 227 -14.04 -6.91 -12.95
CA ASP A 227 -15.16 -6.30 -13.68
C ASP A 227 -14.77 -5.72 -15.05
N ASN A 228 -13.45 -5.58 -15.30
CA ASN A 228 -12.87 -4.96 -16.49
C ASN A 228 -13.43 -3.55 -16.77
N VAL A 229 -13.95 -2.87 -15.74
CA VAL A 229 -14.47 -1.51 -15.81
C VAL A 229 -13.39 -0.54 -15.36
N ARG A 230 -13.29 0.60 -16.04
CA ARG A 230 -12.35 1.67 -15.65
C ARG A 230 -12.61 2.12 -14.22
N ILE A 231 -11.57 2.18 -13.41
CA ILE A 231 -11.68 2.69 -12.04
C ILE A 231 -12.02 4.18 -12.05
N SER A 232 -12.76 4.62 -11.02
CA SER A 232 -13.10 6.02 -10.90
C SER A 232 -11.88 6.86 -10.53
N PRO A 233 -11.56 7.94 -11.26
CA PRO A 233 -10.50 8.88 -10.88
C PRO A 233 -10.63 9.39 -9.45
N ARG A 234 -11.86 9.68 -9.00
CA ARG A 234 -12.13 10.15 -7.63
C ARG A 234 -11.76 9.10 -6.58
N ARG A 235 -11.94 7.80 -6.88
CA ARG A 235 -11.54 6.72 -5.98
C ARG A 235 -10.02 6.64 -5.88
N LEU A 236 -9.32 6.73 -6.99
CA LEU A 236 -7.86 6.71 -7.01
C LEU A 236 -7.29 7.92 -6.25
N GLN A 237 -7.82 9.13 -6.49
CA GLN A 237 -7.42 10.33 -5.75
C GLN A 237 -7.72 10.22 -4.25
N ALA A 238 -8.87 9.66 -3.86
CA ALA A 238 -9.20 9.42 -2.45
C ALA A 238 -8.22 8.45 -1.80
N ALA A 239 -7.82 7.38 -2.49
CA ALA A 239 -6.82 6.44 -1.98
C ALA A 239 -5.43 7.11 -1.82
N GLN A 240 -4.99 7.89 -2.82
CA GLN A 240 -3.73 8.64 -2.76
C GLN A 240 -3.72 9.70 -1.65
N GLY A 241 -4.80 10.46 -1.50
CA GLY A 241 -4.96 11.44 -0.42
C GLY A 241 -5.00 10.77 0.96
N SER A 242 -5.76 9.67 1.09
CA SER A 242 -5.81 8.89 2.33
C SER A 242 -4.45 8.29 2.67
N PHE A 243 -3.68 7.82 1.69
CA PHE A 243 -2.32 7.34 1.88
C PHE A 243 -1.44 8.40 2.59
N ILE A 244 -1.42 9.64 2.07
CA ILE A 244 -0.64 10.74 2.66
C ILE A 244 -1.11 11.00 4.09
N VAL A 245 -2.41 11.22 4.28
CA VAL A 245 -2.97 11.56 5.59
C VAL A 245 -2.69 10.46 6.61
N ILE A 246 -2.93 9.21 6.25
CA ILE A 246 -2.77 8.06 7.14
C ILE A 246 -1.30 7.89 7.52
N THR A 247 -0.40 7.75 6.54
CA THR A 247 1.00 7.41 6.83
C THR A 247 1.71 8.54 7.57
N PHE A 248 1.34 9.80 7.31
CA PHE A 248 1.91 10.95 8.00
C PHE A 248 1.34 11.11 9.41
N ALA A 249 0.02 10.95 9.59
CA ALA A 249 -0.58 11.03 10.90
C ALA A 249 -0.09 9.90 11.82
N VAL A 250 0.00 8.66 11.31
CA VAL A 250 0.50 7.53 12.09
C VAL A 250 1.95 7.79 12.52
N ALA A 251 2.83 8.22 11.62
CA ALA A 251 4.20 8.57 11.97
C ALA A 251 4.27 9.75 12.95
N TRP A 252 3.46 10.80 12.74
CA TRP A 252 3.47 12.00 13.57
C TRP A 252 3.00 11.71 15.01
N PHE A 253 1.93 10.96 15.18
CA PHE A 253 1.33 10.72 16.48
C PHE A 253 1.91 9.51 17.22
N HIS A 254 2.58 8.59 16.52
CA HIS A 254 3.19 7.39 17.13
C HIS A 254 4.72 7.36 17.01
N GLY A 255 5.34 8.37 16.37
CA GLY A 255 6.78 8.62 16.39
C GLY A 255 7.61 7.75 15.45
N ASP A 256 8.93 7.74 15.72
CA ASP A 256 9.95 7.14 14.85
C ASP A 256 9.76 5.63 14.64
N ALA A 257 9.24 4.90 15.61
CA ALA A 257 8.97 3.47 15.47
C ALA A 257 7.91 3.21 14.38
N GLU A 258 6.83 3.98 14.38
CA GLU A 258 5.80 3.87 13.34
C GLU A 258 6.24 4.49 12.02
N ALA A 259 7.06 5.52 12.04
CA ALA A 259 7.71 6.03 10.82
C ALA A 259 8.55 4.94 10.13
N LEU A 260 9.28 4.12 10.92
CA LEU A 260 10.02 2.96 10.40
C LEU A 260 9.07 1.92 9.80
N ASN A 261 7.97 1.59 10.49
CA ASN A 261 6.95 0.66 9.98
C ASN A 261 6.33 1.14 8.66
N MET A 262 6.17 2.46 8.48
CA MET A 262 5.62 3.07 7.26
C MET A 262 6.67 3.31 6.17
N SER A 263 7.97 3.19 6.45
CA SER A 263 9.02 3.51 5.48
C SER A 263 8.92 2.72 4.17
N PRO A 264 8.50 1.43 4.12
CA PRO A 264 8.29 0.74 2.85
C PRO A 264 7.08 1.29 2.06
N ALA A 265 6.05 1.79 2.73
CA ALA A 265 4.95 2.48 2.06
C ALA A 265 5.42 3.79 1.42
N TRP A 266 6.29 4.54 2.10
CA TRP A 266 6.92 5.73 1.54
C TRP A 266 7.84 5.41 0.36
N ALA A 267 8.56 4.28 0.41
CA ALA A 267 9.29 3.78 -0.77
C ALA A 267 8.34 3.54 -1.95
N GLY A 268 7.14 3.04 -1.69
CA GLY A 268 6.07 2.90 -2.69
C GLY A 268 5.73 4.24 -3.37
N ALA A 269 5.51 5.28 -2.58
CA ALA A 269 5.20 6.62 -3.09
C ALA A 269 6.37 7.25 -3.86
N ILE A 270 7.60 7.08 -3.37
CA ILE A 270 8.82 7.52 -4.06
C ILE A 270 8.94 6.84 -5.42
N GLY A 271 8.70 5.51 -5.49
CA GLY A 271 8.73 4.76 -6.74
C GLY A 271 7.74 5.29 -7.77
N VAL A 272 6.52 5.62 -7.35
CA VAL A 272 5.49 6.25 -8.19
C VAL A 272 5.98 7.60 -8.70
N GLY A 273 6.46 8.49 -7.82
CA GLY A 273 6.93 9.81 -8.20
C GLY A 273 8.11 9.76 -9.17
N MET A 274 9.09 8.88 -8.91
CA MET A 274 10.24 8.70 -9.79
C MET A 274 9.84 8.15 -11.17
N SER A 275 8.86 7.25 -11.25
CA SER A 275 8.35 6.75 -12.54
C SER A 275 7.70 7.86 -13.38
N LEU A 276 6.99 8.79 -12.73
CA LEU A 276 6.39 9.96 -13.38
C LEU A 276 7.46 10.92 -13.88
N LEU A 277 8.48 11.21 -13.08
CA LEU A 277 9.61 12.05 -13.47
C LEU A 277 10.36 11.45 -14.67
N ALA A 278 10.62 10.13 -14.66
CA ALA A 278 11.25 9.45 -15.78
C ALA A 278 10.43 9.59 -17.07
N ALA A 279 9.12 9.40 -17.02
CA ALA A 279 8.24 9.57 -18.16
C ALA A 279 8.21 11.02 -18.66
N ALA A 280 8.22 12.00 -17.78
CA ALA A 280 8.25 13.41 -18.13
C ALA A 280 9.56 13.78 -18.85
N LEU A 281 10.69 13.30 -18.34
CA LEU A 281 12.01 13.51 -18.96
C LEU A 281 12.08 12.87 -20.35
N GLN A 282 11.62 11.63 -20.50
CA GLN A 282 11.57 10.99 -21.82
C GLN A 282 10.80 11.83 -22.83
N ASN A 283 9.60 12.31 -22.46
CA ASN A 283 8.78 13.14 -23.33
C ASN A 283 9.46 14.47 -23.70
N ALA A 284 10.20 15.09 -22.77
CA ALA A 284 10.94 16.32 -23.03
C ALA A 284 12.10 16.11 -24.03
N PHE A 285 12.81 14.98 -23.91
CA PHE A 285 13.89 14.64 -24.87
C PHE A 285 13.38 14.31 -26.28
N TYR A 286 12.23 13.63 -26.40
CA TYR A 286 11.63 13.33 -27.70
C TYR A 286 11.14 14.59 -28.41
N LYS A 287 10.55 15.54 -27.70
CA LYS A 287 10.10 16.83 -28.29
C LYS A 287 11.23 17.72 -28.79
N LYS A 288 12.46 17.55 -28.31
CA LYS A 288 13.64 18.30 -28.80
C LYS A 288 14.27 17.71 -30.06
N LYS A 289 13.86 16.50 -30.49
CA LYS A 289 14.40 15.83 -31.68
C LYS A 289 13.51 15.99 -32.93
N ILE A 290 12.33 16.61 -32.79
CA ILE A 290 11.42 17.00 -33.86
C ILE A 290 11.52 18.52 -34.05
#